data_cc6b44a0dea47117544b7cb8eef53545
#
_entry.id   cc6b44a0dea47117544b7cb8eef53545
#
_cell.length_a   1.000
_cell.length_b   1.000
_cell.length_c   1.000
_cell.angle_alpha   90.00
_cell.angle_beta   90.00
_cell.angle_gamma   90.00
#
_symmetry.space_group_name_H-M   'P 1'
#
loop_
_entity.id
_entity.type
_entity.pdbx_description
1 polymer ?
#
loop_
_entity_poly.entity_id
_entity_poly.type
_entity_poly.pdbx_seq_one_letter_code
_entity_poly.pdbx_strand_id
1 'polypeptide(L)'
;MRKIKLNYEPLQILQNQEVECEMTDSQLAFLCGVLKDKRPEKIVEVGVAHGGTTCVILECLKENIVTASLHSVDISAKCYRAHDKKTGYAVDMVFDKLPENITHFWHLGNSLPYYLEEIGGEIDVLILDTVHSMPGEMLDFLAALPYLSSNAIVILHDITLNQISDNEFGYATRIVYDVATGEKIIADGVDPNEILPGIGAFQITEDTLKYVEKCFSALAITWKYDLTDEELEQYRILYNKFYRDDLTTLFNKAVTANRKRMFKENYRKDQADQEIINFHKCVMSEYKLVLFGGGFWAELISQYLHAIGKKVSAYVVSNEIDISTCKIRNNIYHFSDLPYPEQDCCLIMAVDSEKQRSVIRNISENSFQCIFKGEDYIYNRLAAYINDVLILKKAESCMGKR
;
A
#
# COMPACT_ATOMS: atom_id res chain seq x y z
N MET A 1 4.26 5.83 29.33
CA MET A 1 4.08 6.70 28.14
C MET A 1 4.55 8.09 28.50
N ARG A 2 5.59 8.58 27.83
CA ARG A 2 6.22 9.86 28.05
C ARG A 2 5.51 10.95 27.23
N LYS A 3 5.36 12.15 27.80
CA LYS A 3 4.75 13.30 27.12
C LYS A 3 5.82 14.31 26.71
N ILE A 4 5.70 14.85 25.49
CA ILE A 4 6.61 15.84 24.92
C ILE A 4 5.84 17.12 24.61
N LYS A 5 6.38 18.27 25.04
CA LYS A 5 5.84 19.58 24.68
C LYS A 5 6.13 19.89 23.21
N LEU A 6 5.10 20.30 22.47
CA LEU A 6 5.23 20.74 21.09
C LEU A 6 6.12 21.98 20.97
N ASN A 7 6.98 22.00 19.94
CA ASN A 7 7.87 23.15 19.66
C ASN A 7 7.63 23.67 18.24
N TYR A 8 6.96 24.80 18.10
CA TYR A 8 6.61 25.42 16.83
C TYR A 8 7.66 26.42 16.32
N GLU A 9 8.67 26.80 17.15
CA GLU A 9 9.64 27.84 16.79
C GLU A 9 10.40 27.55 15.49
N PRO A 10 10.93 26.31 15.25
CA PRO A 10 11.69 26.03 14.03
C PRO A 10 10.85 26.03 12.75
N LEU A 11 9.53 25.90 12.84
CA LEU A 11 8.64 25.85 11.68
C LEU A 11 8.58 27.18 10.90
N GLN A 12 8.98 28.29 11.53
CA GLN A 12 9.03 29.59 10.85
C GLN A 12 9.91 29.58 9.60
N ILE A 13 10.89 28.67 9.53
CA ILE A 13 11.78 28.57 8.37
C ILE A 13 11.02 28.17 7.10
N LEU A 14 10.00 27.32 7.19
CA LEU A 14 9.18 26.92 6.05
C LEU A 14 8.34 28.07 5.51
N GLN A 15 7.73 28.85 6.41
CA GLN A 15 6.90 30.01 6.05
C GLN A 15 7.71 31.12 5.42
N ASN A 16 8.89 31.41 5.99
CA ASN A 16 9.77 32.47 5.52
C ASN A 16 10.37 32.19 4.13
N GLN A 17 10.49 30.93 3.73
CA GLN A 17 11.13 30.49 2.49
C GLN A 17 10.16 29.86 1.48
N GLU A 18 8.87 29.84 1.78
CA GLU A 18 7.83 29.21 0.94
C GLU A 18 8.16 27.74 0.59
N VAL A 19 8.71 27.00 1.56
CA VAL A 19 9.09 25.60 1.41
C VAL A 19 7.90 24.69 1.73
N GLU A 20 7.59 23.78 0.82
CA GLU A 20 6.58 22.75 1.03
C GLU A 20 7.10 21.65 1.97
N CYS A 21 6.21 21.13 2.82
CA CYS A 21 6.46 19.98 3.67
C CYS A 21 5.23 19.06 3.68
N GLU A 22 5.45 17.76 3.72
CA GLU A 22 4.34 16.78 3.74
C GLU A 22 3.76 16.59 5.16
N MET A 23 4.57 16.80 6.19
CA MET A 23 4.10 16.81 7.57
C MET A 23 3.30 18.06 7.88
N THR A 24 2.24 17.91 8.66
CA THR A 24 1.48 19.05 9.22
C THR A 24 2.29 19.81 10.28
N ASP A 25 1.92 21.06 10.57
CA ASP A 25 2.59 21.88 11.59
C ASP A 25 2.61 21.19 12.97
N SER A 26 1.54 20.48 13.34
CA SER A 26 1.49 19.76 14.62
C SER A 26 2.43 18.53 14.64
N GLN A 27 2.58 17.83 13.52
CA GLN A 27 3.52 16.71 13.39
C GLN A 27 4.97 17.22 13.46
N LEU A 28 5.29 18.28 12.73
CA LEU A 28 6.60 18.95 12.80
C LEU A 28 6.90 19.50 14.20
N ALA A 29 5.93 20.13 14.86
CA ALA A 29 6.09 20.63 16.21
C ALA A 29 6.35 19.51 17.23
N PHE A 30 5.75 18.32 17.04
CA PHE A 30 6.07 17.13 17.84
C PHE A 30 7.50 16.65 17.59
N LEU A 31 7.93 16.52 16.33
CA LEU A 31 9.29 16.19 15.96
C LEU A 31 10.29 17.17 16.58
N CYS A 32 10.07 18.47 16.44
CA CYS A 32 10.91 19.50 17.06
C CYS A 32 10.94 19.39 18.58
N GLY A 33 9.81 19.08 19.21
CA GLY A 33 9.72 18.84 20.65
C GLY A 33 10.59 17.67 21.10
N VAL A 34 10.56 16.55 20.33
CA VAL A 34 11.41 15.38 20.59
C VAL A 34 12.89 15.73 20.43
N LEU A 35 13.27 16.43 19.36
CA LEU A 35 14.67 16.84 19.14
C LEU A 35 15.18 17.80 20.22
N LYS A 36 14.36 18.75 20.65
CA LYS A 36 14.69 19.71 21.73
C LYS A 36 14.92 19.02 23.08
N ASP A 37 14.11 18.00 23.38
CA ASP A 37 14.21 17.22 24.62
C ASP A 37 15.38 16.23 24.59
N LYS A 38 15.56 15.50 23.47
CA LYS A 38 16.63 14.49 23.31
C LYS A 38 18.03 15.10 23.14
N ARG A 39 18.13 16.23 22.43
CA ARG A 39 19.39 16.86 22.01
C ARG A 39 20.35 15.89 21.33
N PRO A 40 19.96 15.31 20.23
CA PRO A 40 20.71 14.25 19.56
C PRO A 40 22.01 14.78 18.95
N GLU A 41 23.06 13.95 18.99
CA GLU A 41 24.33 14.20 18.29
C GLU A 41 24.33 13.56 16.88
N LYS A 42 23.58 12.46 16.70
CA LYS A 42 23.44 11.80 15.39
C LYS A 42 21.98 11.49 15.10
N ILE A 43 21.51 11.98 13.96
CA ILE A 43 20.15 11.77 13.45
C ILE A 43 20.23 11.07 12.10
N VAL A 44 19.37 10.09 11.88
CA VAL A 44 19.10 9.48 10.57
C VAL A 44 17.65 9.74 10.19
N GLU A 45 17.45 10.42 9.07
CA GLU A 45 16.16 10.64 8.41
C GLU A 45 16.07 9.72 7.21
N VAL A 46 15.01 8.92 7.12
CA VAL A 46 14.74 8.01 6.00
C VAL A 46 13.45 8.43 5.32
N GLY A 47 13.56 8.84 4.06
CA GLY A 47 12.51 9.53 3.31
C GLY A 47 12.67 11.04 3.41
N VAL A 48 13.00 11.66 2.28
CA VAL A 48 13.37 13.09 2.22
C VAL A 48 12.43 13.91 1.34
N ALA A 49 12.05 13.36 0.18
CA ALA A 49 11.23 14.05 -0.81
C ALA A 49 11.77 15.45 -1.19
N HIS A 50 11.02 16.53 -0.89
CA HIS A 50 11.45 17.91 -1.13
C HIS A 50 12.58 18.35 -0.20
N GLY A 51 12.64 17.80 1.04
CA GLY A 51 13.54 18.20 2.10
C GLY A 51 12.95 19.24 3.08
N GLY A 52 11.62 19.42 3.10
CA GLY A 52 10.96 20.32 4.05
C GLY A 52 11.18 19.89 5.50
N THR A 53 10.98 18.60 5.81
CA THR A 53 11.28 18.03 7.13
C THR A 53 12.77 18.17 7.46
N THR A 54 13.67 17.91 6.51
CA THR A 54 15.11 18.10 6.65
C THR A 54 15.46 19.53 7.07
N CYS A 55 14.83 20.54 6.43
CA CYS A 55 15.02 21.95 6.80
C CYS A 55 14.63 22.23 8.26
N VAL A 56 13.50 21.70 8.69
CA VAL A 56 13.03 21.86 10.08
C VAL A 56 13.96 21.18 11.08
N ILE A 57 14.45 19.97 10.76
CA ILE A 57 15.44 19.26 11.60
C ILE A 57 16.71 20.10 11.75
N LEU A 58 17.26 20.61 10.64
CA LEU A 58 18.47 21.46 10.65
C LEU A 58 18.27 22.73 11.48
N GLU A 59 17.09 23.38 11.39
CA GLU A 59 16.77 24.55 12.19
C GLU A 59 16.66 24.21 13.69
N CYS A 60 16.04 23.07 14.04
CA CYS A 60 16.02 22.56 15.41
C CYS A 60 17.44 22.38 15.98
N LEU A 61 18.35 21.86 15.17
CA LEU A 61 19.75 21.65 15.60
C LEU A 61 20.49 22.97 15.83
N LYS A 62 20.23 23.99 15.02
CA LYS A 62 20.79 25.35 15.23
C LYS A 62 20.37 25.92 16.58
N GLU A 63 19.10 25.82 16.91
CA GLU A 63 18.55 26.34 18.16
C GLU A 63 19.12 25.60 19.39
N ASN A 64 19.38 24.31 19.26
CA ASN A 64 19.83 23.47 20.37
C ASN A 64 21.32 23.64 20.73
N ILE A 65 22.12 24.34 19.91
CA ILE A 65 23.57 24.63 20.13
C ILE A 65 24.36 23.34 20.45
N VAL A 66 24.04 22.21 19.80
CA VAL A 66 24.73 20.93 19.98
C VAL A 66 25.57 20.64 18.73
N THR A 67 26.74 20.02 18.90
CA THR A 67 27.44 19.46 17.74
C THR A 67 26.66 18.24 17.29
N ALA A 68 26.15 18.28 16.05
CA ALA A 68 25.30 17.23 15.55
C ALA A 68 25.57 16.89 14.08
N SER A 69 25.26 15.64 13.70
CA SER A 69 25.23 15.19 12.32
C SER A 69 23.80 14.73 11.95
N LEU A 70 23.36 15.16 10.78
CA LEU A 70 22.13 14.68 10.14
C LEU A 70 22.51 13.86 8.89
N HIS A 71 22.03 12.64 8.83
CA HIS A 71 22.18 11.75 7.69
C HIS A 71 20.79 11.56 7.05
N SER A 72 20.57 12.15 5.87
CA SER A 72 19.30 12.07 5.15
C SER A 72 19.41 11.04 4.04
N VAL A 73 18.60 9.99 4.14
CA VAL A 73 18.61 8.82 3.25
C VAL A 73 17.34 8.82 2.39
N ASP A 74 17.50 8.64 1.08
CA ASP A 74 16.36 8.44 0.17
C ASP A 74 16.73 7.47 -0.95
N ILE A 75 15.79 6.59 -1.30
CA ILE A 75 15.96 5.61 -2.39
C ILE A 75 16.13 6.28 -3.76
N SER A 76 15.71 7.53 -3.90
CA SER A 76 15.78 8.28 -5.13
C SER A 76 16.68 9.51 -5.02
N ALA A 77 17.57 9.70 -5.97
CA ALA A 77 18.34 10.95 -6.11
C ALA A 77 17.50 12.11 -6.70
N LYS A 78 16.31 11.81 -7.24
CA LYS A 78 15.37 12.79 -7.79
C LYS A 78 14.10 12.83 -6.95
N CYS A 79 13.62 14.04 -6.66
CA CYS A 79 12.39 14.25 -5.93
C CYS A 79 11.20 13.65 -6.71
N TYR A 80 10.42 12.79 -6.07
CA TYR A 80 9.31 12.11 -6.74
C TYR A 80 8.14 13.06 -7.07
N ARG A 81 8.01 14.18 -6.35
CA ARG A 81 7.00 15.21 -6.62
C ARG A 81 7.45 16.30 -7.60
N ALA A 82 8.77 16.43 -7.80
CA ALA A 82 9.37 17.42 -8.70
C ALA A 82 10.53 16.75 -9.46
N HIS A 83 10.19 15.98 -10.49
CA HIS A 83 11.13 15.12 -11.23
C HIS A 83 12.30 15.82 -11.89
N ASP A 84 12.23 17.13 -12.08
CA ASP A 84 13.29 17.99 -12.58
C ASP A 84 14.27 18.44 -11.48
N LYS A 85 13.93 18.23 -10.20
CA LYS A 85 14.74 18.62 -9.04
C LYS A 85 15.36 17.40 -8.35
N LYS A 86 16.47 17.63 -7.66
CA LYS A 86 17.08 16.62 -6.79
C LYS A 86 16.25 16.41 -5.52
N THR A 87 16.34 15.23 -4.94
CA THR A 87 15.83 14.97 -3.58
C THR A 87 16.48 15.95 -2.60
N GLY A 88 15.70 16.50 -1.68
CA GLY A 88 16.16 17.45 -0.67
C GLY A 88 16.50 18.85 -1.18
N TYR A 89 16.04 19.22 -2.39
CA TYR A 89 16.39 20.51 -3.00
C TYR A 89 16.02 21.74 -2.15
N ALA A 90 15.03 21.61 -1.26
CA ALA A 90 14.62 22.70 -0.39
C ALA A 90 15.73 23.14 0.57
N VAL A 91 16.63 22.23 0.97
CA VAL A 91 17.75 22.56 1.86
C VAL A 91 18.68 23.60 1.22
N ASP A 92 18.98 23.46 -0.07
CA ASP A 92 19.83 24.44 -0.78
C ASP A 92 19.13 25.79 -0.99
N MET A 93 17.78 25.80 -0.98
CA MET A 93 17.02 27.06 -1.06
C MET A 93 17.03 27.82 0.27
N VAL A 94 17.05 27.08 1.38
CA VAL A 94 16.92 27.63 2.73
C VAL A 94 18.25 28.00 3.36
N PHE A 95 19.28 27.18 3.15
CA PHE A 95 20.57 27.31 3.83
C PHE A 95 21.70 27.57 2.82
N ASP A 96 22.24 28.78 2.80
CA ASP A 96 23.48 29.08 2.09
C ASP A 96 24.68 28.37 2.75
N LYS A 97 24.67 28.29 4.08
CA LYS A 97 25.69 27.62 4.89
C LYS A 97 25.11 27.19 6.24
N LEU A 98 25.42 25.98 6.64
CA LEU A 98 25.11 25.48 7.98
C LEU A 98 26.16 26.00 9.00
N PRO A 99 25.80 26.12 10.29
CA PRO A 99 26.73 26.39 11.37
C PRO A 99 27.83 25.32 11.45
N GLU A 100 29.05 25.70 11.91
CA GLU A 100 30.21 24.78 11.94
C GLU A 100 30.03 23.55 12.84
N ASN A 101 29.12 23.62 13.80
CA ASN A 101 28.76 22.52 14.68
C ASN A 101 27.71 21.57 14.11
N ILE A 102 27.18 21.80 12.89
CA ILE A 102 26.19 20.95 12.23
C ILE A 102 26.77 20.43 10.92
N THR A 103 26.78 19.12 10.76
CA THR A 103 27.15 18.47 9.51
C THR A 103 25.96 17.74 8.92
N HIS A 104 25.70 17.92 7.63
CA HIS A 104 24.64 17.24 6.91
C HIS A 104 25.22 16.35 5.82
N PHE A 105 24.79 15.09 5.78
CA PHE A 105 25.21 14.08 4.81
C PHE A 105 24.00 13.59 4.00
N TRP A 106 24.17 13.59 2.68
CA TRP A 106 23.20 13.04 1.74
C TRP A 106 23.56 11.59 1.39
N HIS A 107 22.62 10.69 1.53
CA HIS A 107 22.70 9.28 1.17
C HIS A 107 21.55 8.97 0.20
N LEU A 108 21.76 9.19 -1.10
CA LEU A 108 20.72 9.17 -2.11
C LEU A 108 20.92 8.07 -3.15
N GLY A 109 19.82 7.47 -3.61
CA GLY A 109 19.81 6.49 -4.69
C GLY A 109 19.76 5.03 -4.26
N ASN A 110 19.78 4.73 -2.94
CA ASN A 110 19.62 3.39 -2.40
C ASN A 110 18.84 3.43 -1.08
N SER A 111 18.37 2.27 -0.62
CA SER A 111 17.72 2.11 0.67
C SER A 111 18.70 2.19 1.85
N LEU A 112 18.17 2.37 3.05
CA LEU A 112 18.94 2.58 4.28
C LEU A 112 20.08 1.55 4.52
N PRO A 113 19.90 0.22 4.31
CA PRO A 113 20.94 -0.75 4.62
C PRO A 113 22.26 -0.56 3.86
N TYR A 114 22.23 0.08 2.69
CA TYR A 114 23.45 0.38 1.92
C TYR A 114 24.38 1.40 2.61
N TYR A 115 23.81 2.23 3.50
CA TYR A 115 24.55 3.35 4.10
C TYR A 115 24.86 3.18 5.59
N LEU A 116 24.24 2.18 6.27
CA LEU A 116 24.39 2.03 7.72
C LEU A 116 25.83 1.80 8.20
N GLU A 117 26.66 1.10 7.43
CA GLU A 117 28.08 0.91 7.77
C GLU A 117 28.86 2.23 7.69
N GLU A 118 28.55 3.11 6.74
CA GLU A 118 29.14 4.45 6.60
C GLU A 118 28.64 5.40 7.69
N ILE A 119 27.34 5.39 7.97
CA ILE A 119 26.72 6.20 9.03
C ILE A 119 27.28 5.82 10.39
N GLY A 120 27.49 4.53 10.61
CA GLY A 120 28.02 3.98 11.86
C GLY A 120 27.01 3.97 13.01
N GLY A 121 27.43 3.46 14.15
CA GLY A 121 26.60 3.34 15.36
C GLY A 121 26.33 4.66 16.10
N GLU A 122 25.74 4.54 17.30
CA GLU A 122 25.38 5.65 18.19
C GLU A 122 24.39 6.63 17.55
N ILE A 123 23.41 6.10 16.79
CA ILE A 123 22.32 6.91 16.24
C ILE A 123 21.34 7.23 17.37
N ASP A 124 21.15 8.52 17.69
CA ASP A 124 20.29 8.98 18.76
C ASP A 124 18.83 9.11 18.36
N VAL A 125 18.57 9.47 17.10
CA VAL A 125 17.23 9.61 16.56
C VAL A 125 17.18 9.00 15.17
N LEU A 126 16.22 8.11 14.98
CA LEU A 126 15.84 7.53 13.68
C LEU A 126 14.44 8.03 13.31
N ILE A 127 14.31 8.65 12.15
CA ILE A 127 13.03 9.11 11.59
C ILE A 127 12.70 8.23 10.38
N LEU A 128 11.53 7.60 10.39
CA LEU A 128 11.03 6.78 9.29
C LEU A 128 9.79 7.44 8.67
N ASP A 129 9.95 7.94 7.45
CA ASP A 129 8.95 8.67 6.68
C ASP A 129 9.05 8.26 5.19
N THR A 130 8.74 7.00 4.87
CA THR A 130 8.93 6.45 3.53
C THR A 130 7.59 6.14 2.84
N VAL A 131 7.39 4.92 2.39
CA VAL A 131 6.19 4.52 1.57
C VAL A 131 4.99 4.11 2.43
N HIS A 132 5.13 4.03 3.75
CA HIS A 132 4.12 3.63 4.74
C HIS A 132 3.48 2.25 4.47
N SER A 133 4.13 1.43 3.67
CA SER A 133 3.63 0.12 3.26
C SER A 133 4.60 -1.00 3.60
N MET A 134 4.07 -2.13 4.09
CA MET A 134 4.91 -3.31 4.34
C MET A 134 5.61 -3.77 3.05
N PRO A 135 6.90 -4.11 3.14
CA PRO A 135 7.70 -4.32 4.35
C PRO A 135 8.56 -3.12 4.77
N GLY A 136 8.55 -2.00 4.06
CA GLY A 136 9.51 -0.88 4.09
C GLY A 136 10.01 -0.52 5.48
N GLU A 137 9.25 0.26 6.24
CA GLU A 137 9.70 0.80 7.52
C GLU A 137 10.02 -0.28 8.57
N MET A 138 9.41 -1.48 8.46
CA MET A 138 9.76 -2.59 9.34
C MET A 138 11.16 -3.13 9.03
N LEU A 139 11.52 -3.25 7.74
CA LEU A 139 12.86 -3.67 7.33
C LEU A 139 13.90 -2.63 7.74
N ASP A 140 13.61 -1.34 7.49
CA ASP A 140 14.52 -0.24 7.83
C ASP A 140 14.73 -0.13 9.34
N PHE A 141 13.66 -0.24 10.14
CA PHE A 141 13.77 -0.29 11.59
C PHE A 141 14.65 -1.43 12.08
N LEU A 142 14.41 -2.64 11.60
CA LEU A 142 15.23 -3.81 11.96
C LEU A 142 16.69 -3.69 11.50
N ALA A 143 16.95 -3.08 10.34
CA ALA A 143 18.30 -2.85 9.87
C ALA A 143 19.04 -1.79 10.71
N ALA A 144 18.36 -0.72 11.10
CA ALA A 144 18.91 0.37 11.90
C ALA A 144 19.08 0.01 13.37
N LEU A 145 18.24 -0.87 13.93
CA LEU A 145 18.19 -1.16 15.37
C LEU A 145 19.57 -1.47 16.01
N PRO A 146 20.47 -2.25 15.38
CA PRO A 146 21.79 -2.50 15.93
C PRO A 146 22.74 -1.29 15.97
N TYR A 147 22.42 -0.23 15.22
CA TYR A 147 23.19 1.00 15.13
C TYR A 147 22.66 2.11 16.05
N LEU A 148 21.48 1.90 16.65
CA LEU A 148 20.86 2.86 17.56
C LEU A 148 21.58 2.89 18.92
N SER A 149 21.71 4.08 19.50
CA SER A 149 22.16 4.23 20.89
C SER A 149 21.14 3.59 21.85
N SER A 150 21.58 3.20 23.04
CA SER A 150 20.76 2.44 24.02
C SER A 150 19.49 3.15 24.46
N ASN A 151 19.42 4.47 24.27
CA ASN A 151 18.28 5.32 24.59
C ASN A 151 17.82 6.12 23.37
N ALA A 152 18.08 5.64 22.17
CA ALA A 152 17.66 6.27 20.93
C ALA A 152 16.14 6.44 20.87
N ILE A 153 15.69 7.41 20.11
CA ILE A 153 14.27 7.62 19.83
C ILE A 153 13.99 7.30 18.36
N VAL A 154 12.98 6.48 18.12
CA VAL A 154 12.46 6.22 16.78
C VAL A 154 11.19 7.03 16.59
N ILE A 155 11.15 7.86 15.55
CA ILE A 155 10.00 8.68 15.15
C ILE A 155 9.41 8.07 13.88
N LEU A 156 8.09 7.92 13.86
CA LEU A 156 7.34 7.30 12.77
C LEU A 156 6.27 8.27 12.28
N HIS A 157 6.35 8.64 11.01
CA HIS A 157 5.33 9.45 10.36
C HIS A 157 4.16 8.57 9.88
N ASP A 158 2.99 9.16 9.73
CA ASP A 158 1.77 8.55 9.18
C ASP A 158 1.31 7.25 9.87
N ILE A 159 1.44 7.17 11.21
CA ILE A 159 0.97 6.00 11.98
C ILE A 159 -0.55 5.81 11.97
N THR A 160 -1.31 6.74 11.41
CA THR A 160 -2.78 6.67 11.28
C THR A 160 -3.26 6.74 9.83
N LEU A 161 -2.35 6.70 8.86
CA LEU A 161 -2.67 6.87 7.44
C LEU A 161 -3.78 5.91 6.96
N ASN A 162 -3.74 4.66 7.37
CA ASN A 162 -4.75 3.65 7.05
C ASN A 162 -6.13 3.90 7.69
N GLN A 163 -6.24 4.84 8.63
CA GLN A 163 -7.50 5.19 9.30
C GLN A 163 -8.14 6.44 8.71
N ILE A 164 -7.35 7.31 8.08
CA ILE A 164 -7.78 8.62 7.60
C ILE A 164 -7.78 8.75 6.08
N SER A 165 -7.29 7.74 5.36
CA SER A 165 -7.24 7.71 3.90
C SER A 165 -7.77 6.38 3.36
N ASP A 166 -8.09 6.35 2.07
CA ASP A 166 -8.45 5.13 1.33
C ASP A 166 -7.23 4.22 1.04
N ASN A 167 -6.07 4.53 1.60
CA ASN A 167 -4.86 3.73 1.46
C ASN A 167 -4.89 2.52 2.38
N GLU A 168 -5.45 1.42 1.89
CA GLU A 168 -5.55 0.14 2.61
C GLU A 168 -4.20 -0.49 2.97
N PHE A 169 -3.09 0.03 2.42
CA PHE A 169 -1.74 -0.47 2.67
C PHE A 169 -0.88 0.48 3.53
N GLY A 170 -1.36 1.67 3.85
CA GLY A 170 -0.64 2.69 4.62
C GLY A 170 -0.61 2.39 6.12
N TYR A 171 -0.09 1.23 6.53
CA TYR A 171 -0.07 0.79 7.93
C TYR A 171 1.30 0.29 8.43
N ALA A 172 2.36 0.35 7.62
CA ALA A 172 3.66 -0.20 8.04
C ALA A 172 4.24 0.53 9.25
N THR A 173 4.22 1.85 9.27
CA THR A 173 4.65 2.67 10.41
C THR A 173 3.83 2.38 11.66
N ARG A 174 2.51 2.18 11.50
CA ARG A 174 1.64 1.77 12.60
C ARG A 174 2.01 0.41 13.17
N ILE A 175 2.34 -0.56 12.30
CA ILE A 175 2.78 -1.89 12.76
C ILE A 175 4.09 -1.77 13.54
N VAL A 176 5.07 -1.01 13.04
CA VAL A 176 6.32 -0.77 13.78
C VAL A 176 6.01 -0.14 15.13
N TYR A 177 5.18 0.92 15.15
CA TYR A 177 4.80 1.59 16.39
C TYR A 177 4.16 0.66 17.41
N ASP A 178 3.24 -0.20 17.02
CA ASP A 178 2.52 -1.09 17.94
C ASP A 178 3.35 -2.30 18.38
N VAL A 179 4.17 -2.86 17.49
CA VAL A 179 4.88 -4.14 17.71
C VAL A 179 6.24 -3.93 18.39
N ALA A 180 6.97 -2.87 18.04
CA ALA A 180 8.25 -2.57 18.68
C ALA A 180 8.04 -2.23 20.16
N THR A 181 8.72 -3.00 21.02
CA THR A 181 8.71 -2.74 22.46
C THR A 181 9.61 -1.55 22.76
N GLY A 182 9.12 -0.61 23.55
CA GLY A 182 9.83 0.60 23.92
C GLY A 182 8.93 1.57 24.69
N GLU A 183 9.50 2.62 25.28
CA GLU A 183 8.72 3.65 25.95
C GLU A 183 8.05 4.56 24.92
N LYS A 184 6.72 4.45 24.78
CA LYS A 184 5.96 5.28 23.83
C LYS A 184 5.97 6.75 24.25
N ILE A 185 6.15 7.64 23.25
CA ILE A 185 6.22 9.08 23.39
C ILE A 185 5.05 9.70 22.61
N ILE A 186 4.29 10.58 23.24
CA ILE A 186 3.17 11.31 22.66
C ILE A 186 3.29 12.80 22.92
N ALA A 187 2.56 13.60 22.14
CA ALA A 187 2.46 15.04 22.39
C ALA A 187 1.73 15.32 23.71
N ASP A 188 2.18 16.35 24.44
CA ASP A 188 1.48 16.83 25.61
C ASP A 188 0.16 17.50 25.20
N GLY A 189 -0.92 17.24 25.94
CA GLY A 189 -2.26 17.76 25.64
C GLY A 189 -3.10 16.91 24.68
N VAL A 190 -2.57 15.81 24.11
CA VAL A 190 -3.36 14.84 23.36
C VAL A 190 -4.13 13.94 24.31
N ASP A 191 -5.45 13.82 24.13
CA ASP A 191 -6.27 12.85 24.85
C ASP A 191 -5.93 11.45 24.33
N PRO A 192 -5.52 10.50 25.21
CA PRO A 192 -5.25 9.12 24.81
C PRO A 192 -6.45 8.37 24.20
N ASN A 193 -7.67 8.88 24.40
CA ASN A 193 -8.89 8.32 23.85
C ASN A 193 -9.27 8.93 22.49
N GLU A 194 -8.59 9.96 22.02
CA GLU A 194 -8.75 10.50 20.68
C GLU A 194 -7.98 9.64 19.66
N ILE A 195 -8.34 9.80 18.38
CA ILE A 195 -7.60 9.21 17.27
C ILE A 195 -6.13 9.58 17.42
N LEU A 196 -5.24 8.59 17.39
CA LEU A 196 -3.81 8.82 17.50
C LEU A 196 -3.37 9.87 16.47
N PRO A 197 -2.48 10.80 16.84
CA PRO A 197 -1.91 11.74 15.89
C PRO A 197 -1.21 10.99 14.75
N GLY A 198 -1.12 11.60 13.57
CA GLY A 198 -0.45 11.00 12.41
C GLY A 198 1.06 10.75 12.59
N ILE A 199 1.64 11.16 13.71
CA ILE A 199 3.05 10.95 14.07
C ILE A 199 3.15 10.33 15.46
N GLY A 200 4.10 9.42 15.65
CA GLY A 200 4.37 8.78 16.93
C GLY A 200 5.86 8.51 17.12
N ALA A 201 6.27 8.31 18.37
CA ALA A 201 7.63 7.96 18.67
C ALA A 201 7.73 6.95 19.83
N PHE A 202 8.86 6.28 19.92
CA PHE A 202 9.19 5.46 21.09
C PHE A 202 10.70 5.49 21.36
N GLN A 203 11.05 5.42 22.61
CA GLN A 203 12.43 5.30 23.05
C GLN A 203 12.84 3.84 23.12
N ILE A 204 14.03 3.52 22.60
CA ILE A 204 14.67 2.20 22.70
C ILE A 204 14.96 1.89 24.17
N THR A 205 14.73 0.66 24.56
CA THR A 205 15.02 0.11 25.89
C THR A 205 15.65 -1.28 25.75
N GLU A 206 16.16 -1.85 26.83
CA GLU A 206 16.63 -3.24 26.82
C GLU A 206 15.57 -4.23 26.32
N ASP A 207 14.30 -3.96 26.64
CA ASP A 207 13.18 -4.78 26.18
C ASP A 207 12.95 -4.70 24.65
N THR A 208 13.41 -3.64 23.97
CA THR A 208 13.30 -3.55 22.50
C THR A 208 14.08 -4.67 21.82
N LEU A 209 15.33 -4.87 22.22
CA LEU A 209 16.17 -5.96 21.69
C LEU A 209 15.70 -7.33 22.18
N LYS A 210 15.30 -7.43 23.45
CA LYS A 210 14.82 -8.68 24.04
C LYS A 210 13.59 -9.25 23.33
N TYR A 211 12.68 -8.39 22.87
CA TYR A 211 11.43 -8.77 22.19
C TYR A 211 11.42 -8.48 20.69
N VAL A 212 12.59 -8.30 20.07
CA VAL A 212 12.72 -7.99 18.63
C VAL A 212 12.11 -9.07 17.72
N GLU A 213 11.96 -10.29 18.21
CA GLU A 213 11.28 -11.39 17.51
C GLU A 213 9.85 -11.01 17.06
N LYS A 214 9.15 -10.15 17.83
CA LYS A 214 7.83 -9.64 17.44
C LYS A 214 7.89 -8.87 16.12
N CYS A 215 8.92 -8.06 15.92
CA CYS A 215 9.11 -7.29 14.68
C CYS A 215 9.43 -8.22 13.51
N PHE A 216 10.32 -9.22 13.70
CA PHE A 216 10.57 -10.24 12.68
C PHE A 216 9.32 -11.05 12.34
N SER A 217 8.50 -11.40 13.33
CA SER A 217 7.23 -12.10 13.12
C SER A 217 6.23 -11.25 12.35
N ALA A 218 6.20 -9.93 12.56
CA ALA A 218 5.35 -9.00 11.84
C ALA A 218 5.69 -8.90 10.33
N LEU A 219 6.90 -9.26 9.91
CA LEU A 219 7.23 -9.37 8.48
C LEU A 219 6.40 -10.40 7.71
N ALA A 220 5.71 -11.32 8.42
CA ALA A 220 4.76 -12.25 7.81
C ALA A 220 3.46 -11.57 7.34
N ILE A 221 3.19 -10.33 7.77
CA ILE A 221 2.06 -9.53 7.30
C ILE A 221 2.22 -9.29 5.80
N THR A 222 1.10 -9.14 5.11
CA THR A 222 1.05 -8.93 3.66
C THR A 222 1.92 -7.75 3.19
N TRP A 223 2.86 -8.03 2.31
CA TRP A 223 3.66 -7.00 1.64
C TRP A 223 2.89 -6.38 0.47
N LYS A 224 3.00 -5.08 0.33
CA LYS A 224 2.40 -4.32 -0.77
C LYS A 224 3.24 -4.42 -2.05
N TYR A 225 4.56 -4.51 -1.91
CA TYR A 225 5.52 -4.58 -3.00
C TYR A 225 6.63 -5.58 -2.69
N ASP A 226 7.28 -6.07 -3.74
CA ASP A 226 8.47 -6.91 -3.62
C ASP A 226 9.73 -6.06 -3.72
N LEU A 227 10.77 -6.49 -3.08
CA LEU A 227 12.11 -5.95 -3.24
C LEU A 227 12.90 -6.84 -4.21
N THR A 228 13.87 -6.26 -4.89
CA THR A 228 14.81 -7.03 -5.70
C THR A 228 15.65 -7.99 -4.84
N ASP A 229 16.23 -9.00 -5.46
CA ASP A 229 17.13 -9.92 -4.74
C ASP A 229 18.35 -9.20 -4.17
N GLU A 230 18.83 -8.17 -4.85
CA GLU A 230 19.95 -7.34 -4.41
C GLU A 230 19.60 -6.52 -3.15
N GLU A 231 18.44 -5.87 -3.12
CA GLU A 231 17.97 -5.15 -1.95
C GLU A 231 17.76 -6.09 -0.75
N LEU A 232 17.11 -7.24 -0.96
CA LEU A 232 16.91 -8.25 0.09
C LEU A 232 18.22 -8.79 0.63
N GLU A 233 19.25 -8.91 -0.23
CA GLU A 233 20.57 -9.36 0.21
C GLU A 233 21.24 -8.36 1.15
N GLN A 234 21.08 -7.05 0.94
CA GLN A 234 21.60 -6.03 1.86
C GLN A 234 20.98 -6.18 3.26
N TYR A 235 19.65 -6.36 3.36
CA TYR A 235 19.02 -6.65 4.65
C TYR A 235 19.50 -7.97 5.24
N ARG A 236 19.66 -9.01 4.43
CA ARG A 236 20.12 -10.33 4.90
C ARG A 236 21.54 -10.29 5.47
N ILE A 237 22.45 -9.54 4.82
CA ILE A 237 23.83 -9.34 5.32
C ILE A 237 23.79 -8.72 6.72
N LEU A 238 23.04 -7.65 6.90
CA LEU A 238 22.93 -6.99 8.20
C LEU A 238 22.26 -7.88 9.25
N TYR A 239 21.17 -8.57 8.87
CA TYR A 239 20.48 -9.45 9.82
C TYR A 239 21.34 -10.63 10.26
N ASN A 240 22.09 -11.26 9.34
CA ASN A 240 23.05 -12.31 9.70
C ASN A 240 24.20 -11.82 10.57
N LYS A 241 24.59 -10.54 10.43
CA LYS A 241 25.66 -9.94 11.23
C LYS A 241 25.23 -9.67 12.67
N PHE A 242 23.99 -9.24 12.89
CA PHE A 242 23.57 -8.67 14.17
C PHE A 242 22.49 -9.49 14.91
N TYR A 243 21.79 -10.39 14.23
CA TYR A 243 20.71 -11.16 14.84
C TYR A 243 20.99 -12.66 14.83
N ARG A 244 20.29 -13.38 15.72
CA ARG A 244 20.36 -14.84 15.80
C ARG A 244 19.77 -15.49 14.54
N ASP A 245 20.24 -16.67 14.18
CA ASP A 245 19.84 -17.43 12.98
C ASP A 245 18.33 -17.72 12.90
N ASP A 246 17.66 -17.91 14.05
CA ASP A 246 16.22 -18.12 14.10
C ASP A 246 15.43 -16.89 13.60
N LEU A 247 15.88 -15.67 13.90
CA LEU A 247 15.28 -14.42 13.43
C LEU A 247 15.51 -14.20 11.94
N THR A 248 16.71 -14.46 11.46
CA THR A 248 17.01 -14.43 10.01
C THR A 248 16.18 -15.48 9.26
N THR A 249 15.95 -16.62 9.88
CA THR A 249 15.06 -17.66 9.33
C THR A 249 13.60 -17.14 9.22
N LEU A 250 13.09 -16.40 10.20
CA LEU A 250 11.76 -15.77 10.12
C LEU A 250 11.68 -14.79 8.95
N PHE A 251 12.68 -13.94 8.79
CA PHE A 251 12.77 -13.03 7.64
C PHE A 251 12.70 -13.78 6.30
N ASN A 252 13.55 -14.80 6.11
CA ASN A 252 13.57 -15.58 4.86
C ASN A 252 12.24 -16.30 4.59
N LYS A 253 11.57 -16.80 5.64
CA LYS A 253 10.21 -17.37 5.52
C LYS A 253 9.19 -16.33 5.08
N ALA A 254 9.25 -15.11 5.67
CA ALA A 254 8.36 -14.02 5.31
C ALA A 254 8.55 -13.58 3.84
N VAL A 255 9.80 -13.44 3.38
CA VAL A 255 10.13 -13.18 1.95
C VAL A 255 9.49 -14.24 1.05
N THR A 256 9.77 -15.52 1.33
CA THR A 256 9.26 -16.63 0.51
C THR A 256 7.74 -16.67 0.46
N ALA A 257 7.07 -16.50 1.61
CA ALA A 257 5.62 -16.53 1.69
C ALA A 257 4.96 -15.36 0.93
N ASN A 258 5.50 -14.15 1.09
CA ASN A 258 4.98 -12.95 0.43
C ASN A 258 5.20 -12.98 -1.08
N ARG A 259 6.37 -13.39 -1.57
CA ARG A 259 6.65 -13.58 -3.00
C ARG A 259 5.71 -14.60 -3.63
N LYS A 260 5.50 -15.75 -2.96
CA LYS A 260 4.55 -16.76 -3.44
C LYS A 260 3.12 -16.23 -3.53
N ARG A 261 2.69 -15.40 -2.56
CA ARG A 261 1.37 -14.78 -2.56
C ARG A 261 1.24 -13.77 -3.71
N MET A 262 2.20 -12.85 -3.86
CA MET A 262 2.20 -11.83 -4.93
C MET A 262 2.21 -12.47 -6.32
N PHE A 263 3.03 -13.52 -6.52
CA PHE A 263 3.02 -14.27 -7.78
C PHE A 263 1.63 -14.85 -8.07
N LYS A 264 0.97 -15.45 -7.07
CA LYS A 264 -0.38 -16.00 -7.23
C LYS A 264 -1.43 -14.93 -7.52
N GLU A 265 -1.33 -13.77 -6.87
CA GLU A 265 -2.24 -12.64 -7.09
C GLU A 265 -2.06 -12.04 -8.49
N ASN A 266 -0.83 -11.81 -8.93
CA ASN A 266 -0.54 -11.31 -10.27
C ASN A 266 -1.00 -12.29 -11.35
N TYR A 267 -0.71 -13.59 -11.17
CA TYR A 267 -1.18 -14.62 -12.10
C TYR A 267 -2.71 -14.64 -12.21
N ARG A 268 -3.43 -14.55 -11.09
CA ARG A 268 -4.90 -14.48 -11.08
C ARG A 268 -5.43 -13.23 -11.76
N LYS A 269 -4.75 -12.08 -11.54
CA LYS A 269 -5.10 -10.81 -12.18
C LYS A 269 -4.94 -10.91 -13.69
N ASP A 270 -3.80 -11.39 -14.16
CA ASP A 270 -3.51 -11.55 -15.61
C ASP A 270 -4.51 -12.48 -16.28
N GLN A 271 -4.83 -13.62 -15.63
CA GLN A 271 -5.87 -14.51 -16.12
C GLN A 271 -7.25 -13.84 -16.17
N ALA A 272 -7.63 -13.12 -15.12
CA ALA A 272 -8.92 -12.44 -15.09
C ALA A 272 -9.01 -11.34 -16.16
N ASP A 273 -7.96 -10.58 -16.39
CA ASP A 273 -7.91 -9.56 -17.44
C ASP A 273 -8.00 -10.19 -18.85
N GLN A 274 -7.35 -11.34 -19.07
CA GLN A 274 -7.48 -12.09 -20.33
C GLN A 274 -8.91 -12.62 -20.54
N GLU A 275 -9.55 -13.12 -19.49
CA GLU A 275 -10.92 -13.61 -19.56
C GLU A 275 -11.94 -12.49 -19.76
N ILE A 276 -11.67 -11.27 -19.26
CA ILE A 276 -12.48 -10.09 -19.59
C ILE A 276 -12.39 -9.78 -21.10
N ILE A 277 -11.21 -9.91 -21.70
CA ILE A 277 -11.06 -9.77 -23.16
C ILE A 277 -11.91 -10.83 -23.88
N ASN A 278 -11.93 -12.07 -23.42
CA ASN A 278 -12.75 -13.14 -23.98
C ASN A 278 -14.25 -12.86 -23.80
N PHE A 279 -14.65 -12.35 -22.64
CA PHE A 279 -16.02 -11.87 -22.40
C PHE A 279 -16.42 -10.81 -23.44
N HIS A 280 -15.57 -9.82 -23.68
CA HIS A 280 -15.82 -8.80 -24.70
C HIS A 280 -15.94 -9.38 -26.11
N LYS A 281 -15.11 -10.34 -26.49
CA LYS A 281 -15.24 -11.02 -27.79
C LYS A 281 -16.61 -11.68 -27.93
N CYS A 282 -17.10 -12.37 -26.89
CA CYS A 282 -18.45 -12.93 -26.89
C CYS A 282 -19.52 -11.86 -27.04
N VAL A 283 -19.44 -10.80 -26.23
CA VAL A 283 -20.42 -9.69 -26.21
C VAL A 283 -20.47 -8.92 -27.52
N MET A 284 -19.32 -8.71 -28.16
CA MET A 284 -19.22 -7.95 -29.42
C MET A 284 -19.44 -8.78 -30.67
N SER A 285 -19.59 -10.09 -30.54
CA SER A 285 -19.90 -10.98 -31.66
C SER A 285 -21.28 -10.65 -32.28
N GLU A 286 -21.51 -11.16 -33.48
CA GLU A 286 -22.78 -11.07 -34.20
C GLU A 286 -23.77 -12.17 -33.78
N TYR A 287 -23.32 -13.11 -32.95
CA TYR A 287 -24.15 -14.23 -32.49
C TYR A 287 -25.15 -13.80 -31.41
N LYS A 288 -26.17 -14.62 -31.19
CA LYS A 288 -27.17 -14.39 -30.16
C LYS A 288 -26.56 -14.55 -28.76
N LEU A 289 -26.71 -13.56 -27.91
CA LEU A 289 -26.20 -13.61 -26.56
C LEU A 289 -27.20 -14.34 -25.64
N VAL A 290 -26.78 -15.48 -25.12
CA VAL A 290 -27.52 -16.30 -24.16
C VAL A 290 -26.82 -16.27 -22.82
N LEU A 291 -27.56 -15.92 -21.76
CA LEU A 291 -27.03 -15.93 -20.37
C LEU A 291 -27.53 -17.19 -19.65
N PHE A 292 -26.62 -18.00 -19.14
CA PHE A 292 -26.96 -19.12 -18.27
C PHE A 292 -27.02 -18.66 -16.80
N GLY A 293 -28.23 -18.58 -16.26
CA GLY A 293 -28.53 -18.19 -14.89
C GLY A 293 -29.67 -17.16 -14.82
N GLY A 294 -30.36 -17.14 -13.70
CA GLY A 294 -31.46 -16.21 -13.43
C GLY A 294 -31.27 -15.36 -12.17
N GLY A 295 -30.05 -15.31 -11.63
CA GLY A 295 -29.70 -14.66 -10.38
C GLY A 295 -28.93 -13.36 -10.54
N PHE A 296 -28.10 -13.03 -9.51
CA PHE A 296 -27.32 -11.79 -9.42
C PHE A 296 -26.42 -11.54 -10.65
N TRP A 297 -25.65 -12.53 -11.09
CA TRP A 297 -24.74 -12.38 -12.22
C TRP A 297 -25.47 -12.11 -13.54
N ALA A 298 -26.61 -12.77 -13.76
CA ALA A 298 -27.42 -12.52 -14.94
C ALA A 298 -28.00 -11.10 -14.95
N GLU A 299 -28.42 -10.61 -13.80
CA GLU A 299 -28.91 -9.23 -13.65
C GLU A 299 -27.81 -8.19 -13.89
N LEU A 300 -26.64 -8.35 -13.28
CA LEU A 300 -25.49 -7.44 -13.43
C LEU A 300 -24.99 -7.39 -14.88
N ILE A 301 -24.79 -8.55 -15.50
CA ILE A 301 -24.34 -8.64 -16.90
C ILE A 301 -25.40 -8.05 -17.84
N SER A 302 -26.69 -8.24 -17.56
CA SER A 302 -27.77 -7.67 -18.36
C SER A 302 -27.81 -6.15 -18.31
N GLN A 303 -27.59 -5.55 -17.13
CA GLN A 303 -27.48 -4.10 -16.97
C GLN A 303 -26.33 -3.54 -17.80
N TYR A 304 -25.17 -4.18 -17.75
CA TYR A 304 -24.02 -3.81 -18.56
C TYR A 304 -24.32 -3.89 -20.06
N LEU A 305 -24.85 -5.03 -20.54
CA LEU A 305 -25.20 -5.22 -21.95
C LEU A 305 -26.18 -4.14 -22.43
N HIS A 306 -27.20 -3.83 -21.63
CA HIS A 306 -28.13 -2.75 -21.93
C HIS A 306 -27.43 -1.40 -22.03
N ALA A 307 -26.53 -1.08 -21.09
CA ALA A 307 -25.78 0.19 -21.06
C ALA A 307 -24.87 0.40 -22.27
N ILE A 308 -24.36 -0.69 -22.87
CA ILE A 308 -23.55 -0.64 -24.10
C ILE A 308 -24.38 -0.87 -25.39
N GLY A 309 -25.71 -0.88 -25.30
CA GLY A 309 -26.61 -1.04 -26.44
C GLY A 309 -26.74 -2.45 -27.00
N LYS A 310 -26.36 -3.47 -26.23
CA LYS A 310 -26.50 -4.89 -26.57
C LYS A 310 -27.73 -5.48 -25.91
N LYS A 311 -28.33 -6.50 -26.56
CA LYS A 311 -29.54 -7.16 -26.06
C LYS A 311 -29.26 -8.63 -25.76
N VAL A 312 -29.70 -9.11 -24.59
CA VAL A 312 -29.75 -10.53 -24.29
C VAL A 312 -30.86 -11.18 -25.09
N SER A 313 -30.55 -12.22 -25.85
CA SER A 313 -31.50 -12.95 -26.73
C SER A 313 -32.32 -13.95 -25.93
N ALA A 314 -31.71 -14.63 -24.97
CA ALA A 314 -32.40 -15.54 -24.05
C ALA A 314 -31.64 -15.66 -22.72
N TYR A 315 -32.36 -15.97 -21.66
CA TYR A 315 -31.82 -16.47 -20.41
C TYR A 315 -32.17 -17.96 -20.29
N VAL A 316 -31.25 -18.77 -19.85
CA VAL A 316 -31.49 -20.21 -19.66
C VAL A 316 -31.07 -20.63 -18.23
N VAL A 317 -31.79 -21.59 -17.70
CA VAL A 317 -31.49 -22.21 -16.40
C VAL A 317 -31.49 -23.71 -16.51
N SER A 318 -30.91 -24.42 -15.55
CA SER A 318 -30.98 -25.88 -15.48
C SER A 318 -32.45 -26.35 -15.46
N ASN A 319 -32.71 -27.53 -16.02
CA ASN A 319 -34.08 -28.07 -16.14
C ASN A 319 -34.77 -28.31 -14.79
N GLU A 320 -33.97 -28.45 -13.71
CA GLU A 320 -34.49 -28.66 -12.34
C GLU A 320 -34.88 -27.36 -11.64
N ILE A 321 -34.55 -26.18 -12.20
CA ILE A 321 -34.84 -24.90 -11.59
C ILE A 321 -36.27 -24.43 -11.88
N ASP A 322 -36.99 -24.04 -10.84
CA ASP A 322 -38.28 -23.36 -11.00
C ASP A 322 -38.05 -21.93 -11.52
N ILE A 323 -38.42 -21.67 -12.76
CA ILE A 323 -38.29 -20.39 -13.45
C ILE A 323 -38.98 -19.26 -12.65
N SER A 324 -40.06 -19.55 -11.93
CA SER A 324 -40.79 -18.55 -11.12
C SER A 324 -39.94 -17.96 -9.97
N THR A 325 -38.90 -18.65 -9.56
CA THR A 325 -37.98 -18.22 -8.49
C THR A 325 -36.86 -17.32 -8.98
N CYS A 326 -36.67 -17.20 -10.29
CA CYS A 326 -35.61 -16.41 -10.89
C CYS A 326 -35.89 -14.90 -10.78
N LYS A 327 -34.83 -14.09 -10.64
CA LYS A 327 -34.95 -12.61 -10.66
C LYS A 327 -35.33 -12.08 -12.02
N ILE A 328 -34.82 -12.68 -13.08
CA ILE A 328 -35.18 -12.38 -14.46
C ILE A 328 -36.58 -12.97 -14.73
N ARG A 329 -37.46 -12.18 -15.34
CA ARG A 329 -38.87 -12.59 -15.57
C ARG A 329 -39.23 -12.79 -17.04
N ASN A 330 -38.46 -12.23 -17.95
CA ASN A 330 -38.76 -12.25 -19.38
C ASN A 330 -37.67 -13.02 -20.14
N ASN A 331 -38.07 -13.73 -21.20
CA ASN A 331 -37.17 -14.49 -22.09
C ASN A 331 -36.32 -15.52 -21.34
N ILE A 332 -36.86 -16.14 -20.28
CA ILE A 332 -36.19 -17.20 -19.54
C ILE A 332 -36.78 -18.56 -19.88
N TYR A 333 -35.91 -19.53 -20.09
CA TYR A 333 -36.23 -20.87 -20.54
C TYR A 333 -35.45 -21.92 -19.74
N HIS A 334 -35.92 -23.15 -19.75
CA HIS A 334 -35.06 -24.26 -19.40
C HIS A 334 -34.02 -24.46 -20.48
N PHE A 335 -32.84 -24.98 -20.13
CA PHE A 335 -31.77 -25.15 -21.11
C PHE A 335 -32.18 -26.02 -22.29
N SER A 336 -32.98 -27.09 -22.05
CA SER A 336 -33.56 -27.94 -23.10
C SER A 336 -34.48 -27.21 -24.07
N ASP A 337 -35.06 -26.10 -23.70
CA ASP A 337 -36.07 -25.32 -24.42
C ASP A 337 -35.50 -24.04 -25.03
N LEU A 338 -34.16 -23.94 -25.17
CA LEU A 338 -33.51 -22.82 -25.81
C LEU A 338 -34.11 -22.54 -27.18
N PRO A 339 -34.65 -21.31 -27.44
CA PRO A 339 -35.42 -21.05 -28.67
C PRO A 339 -34.53 -20.83 -29.91
N TYR A 340 -33.23 -21.06 -29.82
CA TYR A 340 -32.26 -20.88 -30.90
C TYR A 340 -31.33 -22.09 -31.01
N PRO A 341 -30.84 -22.41 -32.22
CA PRO A 341 -29.78 -23.40 -32.37
C PRO A 341 -28.53 -22.95 -31.58
N GLU A 342 -27.91 -23.87 -30.83
CA GLU A 342 -26.73 -23.59 -30.02
C GLU A 342 -25.57 -22.98 -30.82
N GLN A 343 -25.40 -23.48 -32.07
CA GLN A 343 -24.38 -22.99 -33.01
C GLN A 343 -24.54 -21.52 -33.44
N ASP A 344 -25.72 -20.91 -33.22
CA ASP A 344 -25.99 -19.51 -33.52
C ASP A 344 -25.81 -18.62 -32.28
N CYS A 345 -25.36 -19.18 -31.17
CA CYS A 345 -25.31 -18.54 -29.86
C CYS A 345 -23.92 -18.45 -29.27
N CYS A 346 -23.67 -17.39 -28.56
CA CYS A 346 -22.62 -17.26 -27.54
C CYS A 346 -23.25 -17.42 -26.16
N LEU A 347 -22.73 -18.35 -25.36
CA LEU A 347 -23.21 -18.63 -24.00
C LEU A 347 -22.33 -17.93 -22.97
N ILE A 348 -22.94 -17.12 -22.11
CA ILE A 348 -22.28 -16.51 -20.96
C ILE A 348 -22.80 -17.16 -19.69
N MET A 349 -21.92 -17.83 -18.96
CA MET A 349 -22.24 -18.50 -17.70
C MET A 349 -22.41 -17.45 -16.59
N ALA A 350 -23.63 -17.04 -16.29
CA ALA A 350 -23.98 -16.03 -15.29
C ALA A 350 -24.34 -16.66 -13.92
N VAL A 351 -23.51 -17.60 -13.47
CA VAL A 351 -23.61 -18.33 -12.20
C VAL A 351 -22.23 -18.52 -11.57
N ASP A 352 -22.17 -18.82 -10.26
CA ASP A 352 -20.92 -19.08 -9.55
C ASP A 352 -20.14 -20.27 -10.12
N SER A 353 -18.83 -20.33 -9.84
CA SER A 353 -17.92 -21.34 -10.40
C SER A 353 -18.29 -22.78 -10.04
N GLU A 354 -18.92 -23.01 -8.89
CA GLU A 354 -19.35 -24.33 -8.46
C GLU A 354 -20.51 -24.83 -9.34
N LYS A 355 -21.52 -23.97 -9.56
CA LYS A 355 -22.64 -24.28 -10.46
C LYS A 355 -22.19 -24.42 -11.90
N GLN A 356 -21.25 -23.57 -12.36
CA GLN A 356 -20.68 -23.72 -13.69
C GLN A 356 -20.12 -25.12 -13.94
N ARG A 357 -19.32 -25.63 -13.00
CA ARG A 357 -18.71 -26.97 -13.09
C ARG A 357 -19.74 -28.11 -13.25
N SER A 358 -20.87 -27.97 -12.56
CA SER A 358 -21.95 -28.99 -12.68
C SER A 358 -22.65 -28.94 -14.02
N VAL A 359 -22.88 -27.76 -14.58
CA VAL A 359 -23.62 -27.54 -15.82
C VAL A 359 -22.77 -27.82 -17.05
N ILE A 360 -21.51 -27.36 -17.07
CA ILE A 360 -20.60 -27.49 -18.23
C ILE A 360 -20.33 -28.96 -18.57
N ARG A 361 -20.37 -29.88 -17.58
CA ARG A 361 -20.23 -31.31 -17.82
C ARG A 361 -21.31 -31.87 -18.75
N ASN A 362 -22.46 -31.21 -18.79
CA ASN A 362 -23.63 -31.64 -19.59
C ASN A 362 -23.77 -30.82 -20.88
N ILE A 363 -22.94 -29.80 -21.10
CA ILE A 363 -22.93 -28.97 -22.32
C ILE A 363 -21.73 -29.41 -23.17
N SER A 364 -21.98 -29.79 -24.44
CA SER A 364 -20.88 -29.97 -25.39
C SER A 364 -20.22 -28.62 -25.67
N GLU A 365 -18.95 -28.49 -25.34
CA GLU A 365 -18.20 -27.22 -25.53
C GLU A 365 -18.17 -26.75 -27.00
N ASN A 366 -18.40 -27.66 -27.92
CA ASN A 366 -18.42 -27.40 -29.38
C ASN A 366 -19.81 -27.06 -29.94
N SER A 367 -20.86 -27.08 -29.12
CA SER A 367 -22.22 -26.77 -29.59
C SER A 367 -22.48 -25.26 -29.72
N PHE A 368 -21.79 -24.43 -28.94
CA PHE A 368 -21.88 -22.96 -28.98
C PHE A 368 -20.71 -22.35 -29.74
N GLN A 369 -20.90 -21.17 -30.34
CA GLN A 369 -19.83 -20.44 -31.02
C GLN A 369 -18.74 -19.96 -30.04
N CYS A 370 -19.14 -19.54 -28.86
CA CYS A 370 -18.24 -19.33 -27.75
C CYS A 370 -18.98 -19.58 -26.42
N ILE A 371 -18.21 -19.94 -25.38
CA ILE A 371 -18.70 -20.06 -24.02
C ILE A 371 -17.79 -19.23 -23.14
N PHE A 372 -18.32 -18.17 -22.49
CA PHE A 372 -17.63 -17.47 -21.43
C PHE A 372 -17.92 -18.15 -20.09
N LYS A 373 -16.86 -18.57 -19.42
CA LYS A 373 -16.88 -19.23 -18.10
C LYS A 373 -15.65 -18.82 -17.30
N GLY A 374 -15.68 -18.96 -15.98
CA GLY A 374 -14.51 -18.62 -15.17
C GLY A 374 -14.65 -18.96 -13.70
N GLU A 375 -13.55 -18.92 -12.98
CA GLU A 375 -13.50 -19.03 -11.54
C GLU A 375 -14.01 -17.73 -10.86
N ASP A 376 -14.37 -17.79 -9.59
CA ASP A 376 -15.01 -16.68 -8.87
C ASP A 376 -14.18 -15.38 -8.89
N TYR A 377 -12.84 -15.47 -8.89
CA TYR A 377 -11.96 -14.29 -8.97
C TYR A 377 -12.06 -13.57 -10.33
N ILE A 378 -12.36 -14.30 -11.42
CA ILE A 378 -12.62 -13.73 -12.76
C ILE A 378 -13.92 -12.94 -12.71
N TYR A 379 -14.98 -13.52 -12.12
CA TYR A 379 -16.26 -12.84 -11.98
C TYR A 379 -16.20 -11.62 -11.06
N ASN A 380 -15.44 -11.67 -9.98
CA ASN A 380 -15.21 -10.51 -9.12
C ASN A 380 -14.50 -9.37 -9.88
N ARG A 381 -13.52 -9.69 -10.71
CA ARG A 381 -12.85 -8.72 -11.59
C ARG A 381 -13.79 -8.19 -12.67
N LEU A 382 -14.60 -9.05 -13.26
CA LEU A 382 -15.64 -8.66 -14.23
C LEU A 382 -16.68 -7.74 -13.60
N ALA A 383 -17.12 -8.00 -12.37
CA ALA A 383 -18.07 -7.15 -11.66
C ALA A 383 -17.51 -5.74 -11.42
N ALA A 384 -16.24 -5.63 -10.99
CA ALA A 384 -15.57 -4.34 -10.85
C ALA A 384 -15.57 -3.58 -12.19
N TYR A 385 -15.13 -4.21 -13.26
CA TYR A 385 -15.14 -3.64 -14.61
C TYR A 385 -16.55 -3.17 -15.05
N ILE A 386 -17.57 -4.01 -14.86
CA ILE A 386 -18.96 -3.67 -15.21
C ILE A 386 -19.44 -2.44 -14.42
N ASN A 387 -19.18 -2.40 -13.13
CA ASN A 387 -19.56 -1.28 -12.27
C ASN A 387 -18.92 0.04 -12.72
N ASP A 388 -17.63 0.01 -13.07
CA ASP A 388 -16.92 1.19 -13.59
C ASP A 388 -17.58 1.71 -14.89
N VAL A 389 -17.91 0.81 -15.81
CA VAL A 389 -18.61 1.18 -17.06
C VAL A 389 -20.00 1.75 -16.79
N LEU A 390 -20.77 1.18 -15.86
CA LEU A 390 -22.11 1.65 -15.50
C LEU A 390 -22.05 3.04 -14.86
N ILE A 391 -21.06 3.30 -14.01
CA ILE A 391 -20.83 4.62 -13.41
C ILE A 391 -20.52 5.65 -14.49
N LEU A 392 -19.61 5.35 -15.41
CA LEU A 392 -19.24 6.25 -16.52
C LEU A 392 -20.45 6.56 -17.41
N LYS A 393 -21.23 5.56 -17.81
CA LYS A 393 -22.45 5.74 -18.61
C LYS A 393 -23.50 6.58 -17.91
N LYS A 394 -23.66 6.44 -16.60
CA LYS A 394 -24.56 7.28 -15.81
C LYS A 394 -24.08 8.73 -15.79
N ALA A 395 -22.77 8.95 -15.62
CA ALA A 395 -22.19 10.29 -15.66
C ALA A 395 -22.37 10.97 -17.03
N GLU A 396 -22.12 10.27 -18.16
CA GLU A 396 -22.36 10.75 -19.52
C GLU A 396 -23.83 11.18 -19.72
N SER A 397 -24.78 10.36 -19.23
CA SER A 397 -26.22 10.68 -19.33
C SER A 397 -26.65 11.91 -18.52
N CYS A 398 -25.94 12.21 -17.43
CA CYS A 398 -26.18 13.41 -16.61
C CYS A 398 -25.58 14.68 -17.25
N MET A 399 -24.42 14.56 -17.91
CA MET A 399 -23.78 15.69 -18.61
C MET A 399 -24.48 16.06 -19.93
N GLY A 400 -25.04 15.08 -20.64
CA GLY A 400 -25.79 15.32 -21.89
C GLY A 400 -27.18 15.95 -21.70
N LYS A 401 -27.63 16.15 -20.45
CA LYS A 401 -28.89 16.80 -20.10
C LYS A 401 -28.72 18.29 -19.66
N ARG A 402 -27.52 18.82 -19.74
CA ARG A 402 -27.22 20.25 -19.59
C ARG A 402 -26.94 20.86 -20.97
#